data_6886ed263da8482aa6ac93f9e87b17cf
#
_entry.id   6886ed263da8482aa6ac93f9e87b17cf
#
_cell.length_a   1.000
_cell.length_b   1.000
_cell.length_c   1.000
_cell.angle_alpha   90.00
_cell.angle_beta   90.00
_cell.angle_gamma   90.00
#
_symmetry.space_group_name_H-M   'P 1'
#
loop_
_entity.id
_entity.type
_entity.pdbx_description
1 polymer ?
#
loop_
_entity_poly.entity_id
_entity_poly.type
_entity_poly.pdbx_seq_one_letter_code
_entity_poly.pdbx_strand_id
1 'polypeptide(L)'
;MRKRDLEALYEQDDLLDRERMRRGRRTARLTEQARARLAEQHEAAAFDDGPAEGGRWSSWDDADERGPRPYPGWLVTELAAVDGELGVLKTGKEADVFLLERALPATGRSCLLAAKRYRGGDHRLFHRDAGYLEGRRVKASREMRAIQHRTGFGRNLIAQQWAVAEFAALSGLWTAGAPVPYPVQRIGTELLMEFVGDADGTAAPRLVQLRPDPRELAELWRQLVDAMVILARGGYTHGDLSAYNLLVHHGELV
;
A
#
# COMPACT_ATOMS: atom_id res chain seq x y z
N MET A 1 -37.44 16.45 -24.41
CA MET A 1 -36.01 16.31 -24.68
C MET A 1 -35.88 15.13 -25.67
N ARG A 2 -35.35 15.39 -26.87
CA ARG A 2 -35.29 14.39 -27.94
C ARG A 2 -34.10 13.49 -27.74
N LYS A 3 -34.18 12.25 -28.19
CA LYS A 3 -33.12 11.21 -28.02
C LYS A 3 -31.75 11.69 -28.52
N ARG A 4 -31.73 12.54 -29.55
CA ARG A 4 -30.51 13.19 -30.08
C ARG A 4 -29.84 14.16 -29.09
N ASP A 5 -30.61 14.83 -28.25
CA ASP A 5 -30.05 15.78 -27.26
C ASP A 5 -29.37 15.05 -26.10
N LEU A 6 -29.82 13.81 -25.80
CA LEU A 6 -29.20 12.95 -24.80
C LEU A 6 -27.87 12.34 -25.34
N GLU A 7 -27.83 11.93 -26.61
CA GLU A 7 -26.61 11.37 -27.21
C GLU A 7 -25.51 12.43 -27.31
N ALA A 8 -25.86 13.68 -27.65
CA ALA A 8 -24.90 14.80 -27.68
C ALA A 8 -24.34 15.15 -26.28
N LEU A 9 -25.14 15.03 -25.22
CA LEU A 9 -24.70 15.23 -23.83
C LEU A 9 -23.74 14.11 -23.38
N TYR A 10 -24.01 12.86 -23.77
CA TYR A 10 -23.11 11.73 -23.45
C TYR A 10 -21.78 11.82 -24.20
N GLU A 11 -21.78 12.27 -25.46
CA GLU A 11 -20.53 12.49 -26.23
C GLU A 11 -19.69 13.65 -25.64
N GLN A 12 -20.33 14.68 -25.15
CA GLN A 12 -19.65 15.81 -24.52
C GLN A 12 -19.04 15.46 -23.17
N ASP A 13 -19.71 14.64 -22.36
CA ASP A 13 -19.20 14.11 -21.10
C ASP A 13 -18.00 13.15 -21.32
N ASP A 14 -18.07 12.30 -22.37
CA ASP A 14 -16.98 11.37 -22.71
C ASP A 14 -15.73 12.11 -23.21
N LEU A 15 -15.90 13.23 -23.91
CA LEU A 15 -14.80 14.12 -24.33
C LEU A 15 -14.16 14.85 -23.14
N LEU A 16 -14.96 15.33 -22.20
CA LEU A 16 -14.47 15.98 -20.98
C LEU A 16 -13.74 14.99 -20.05
N ASP A 17 -14.22 13.75 -19.95
CA ASP A 17 -13.55 12.69 -19.18
C ASP A 17 -12.24 12.27 -19.86
N ARG A 18 -12.17 12.23 -21.20
CA ARG A 18 -10.93 11.97 -21.93
C ARG A 18 -9.90 13.10 -21.78
N GLU A 19 -10.33 14.35 -21.73
CA GLU A 19 -9.46 15.49 -21.44
C GLU A 19 -9.01 15.52 -19.98
N ARG A 20 -9.88 15.17 -19.02
CA ARG A 20 -9.51 15.00 -17.61
C ARG A 20 -8.51 13.85 -17.41
N MET A 21 -8.69 12.71 -18.11
CA MET A 21 -7.72 11.61 -18.10
C MET A 21 -6.40 11.99 -18.76
N ARG A 22 -6.41 12.83 -19.80
CA ARG A 22 -5.17 13.36 -20.40
C ARG A 22 -4.47 14.37 -19.48
N ARG A 23 -5.19 15.17 -18.70
CA ARG A 23 -4.63 16.08 -17.69
C ARG A 23 -4.17 15.34 -16.43
N GLY A 24 -4.86 14.28 -15.99
CA GLY A 24 -4.45 13.43 -14.89
C GLY A 24 -3.22 12.56 -15.19
N ARG A 25 -2.91 12.30 -16.47
CA ARG A 25 -1.65 11.66 -16.91
C ARG A 25 -0.45 12.61 -16.98
N ARG A 26 -0.60 13.86 -16.62
CA ARG A 26 0.49 14.79 -16.27
C ARG A 26 0.85 14.70 -14.78
N THR A 27 0.79 13.51 -14.17
CA THR A 27 1.64 13.20 -13.02
C THR A 27 3.06 13.40 -13.50
N ALA A 28 3.77 14.25 -12.81
CA ALA A 28 5.09 14.77 -13.14
C ALA A 28 6.00 13.67 -13.71
N ARG A 29 6.01 13.49 -15.01
CA ARG A 29 7.15 12.88 -15.67
C ARG A 29 8.32 13.76 -15.29
N LEU A 30 9.25 13.20 -14.56
CA LEU A 30 10.55 13.83 -14.32
C LEU A 30 10.99 14.48 -15.62
N THR A 31 11.33 15.77 -15.58
CA THR A 31 11.86 16.44 -16.75
C THR A 31 13.10 15.67 -17.20
N GLU A 32 13.43 15.75 -18.47
CA GLU A 32 14.60 15.06 -19.03
C GLU A 32 15.90 15.43 -18.26
N GLN A 33 15.99 16.68 -17.80
CA GLN A 33 17.05 17.15 -16.91
C GLN A 33 17.02 16.49 -15.52
N ALA A 34 15.84 16.23 -14.95
CA ALA A 34 15.73 15.52 -13.67
C ALA A 34 16.10 14.04 -13.84
N ARG A 35 15.77 13.42 -15.00
CA ARG A 35 16.22 12.06 -15.33
C ARG A 35 17.72 11.98 -15.55
N ALA A 36 18.31 12.97 -16.25
CA ALA A 36 19.76 13.03 -16.45
C ALA A 36 20.50 13.17 -15.11
N ARG A 37 20.02 14.05 -14.21
CA ARG A 37 20.61 14.18 -12.86
C ARG A 37 20.44 12.92 -12.02
N LEU A 38 19.31 12.21 -12.15
CA LEU A 38 19.12 10.90 -11.51
C LEU A 38 20.08 9.86 -12.07
N ALA A 39 20.26 9.82 -13.40
CA ALA A 39 21.20 8.93 -14.05
C ALA A 39 22.65 9.24 -13.63
N GLU A 40 23.04 10.52 -13.58
CA GLU A 40 24.35 10.95 -13.07
C GLU A 40 24.55 10.58 -11.59
N GLN A 41 23.51 10.71 -10.75
CA GLN A 41 23.56 10.30 -9.35
C GLN A 41 23.64 8.78 -9.21
N HIS A 42 22.90 8.03 -10.03
CA HIS A 42 23.01 6.58 -10.10
C HIS A 42 24.37 6.13 -10.67
N GLU A 43 24.90 6.81 -11.69
CA GLU A 43 26.24 6.53 -12.20
C GLU A 43 27.33 6.89 -11.16
N ALA A 44 27.20 7.99 -10.45
CA ALA A 44 28.14 8.37 -9.37
C ALA A 44 28.06 7.38 -8.18
N ALA A 45 26.88 6.83 -7.88
CA ALA A 45 26.71 5.77 -6.90
C ALA A 45 27.13 4.38 -7.43
N ALA A 46 27.11 4.16 -8.75
CA ALA A 46 27.54 2.92 -9.40
C ALA A 46 29.07 2.76 -9.50
N PHE A 47 29.84 3.80 -9.14
CA PHE A 47 31.29 3.71 -9.02
C PHE A 47 31.75 2.99 -7.74
N ASP A 48 30.82 2.73 -6.81
CA ASP A 48 31.10 1.87 -5.66
C ASP A 48 30.00 0.80 -5.65
N ASP A 49 30.38 -0.47 -5.85
CA ASP A 49 29.57 -1.67 -5.93
C ASP A 49 28.07 -1.46 -5.70
N GLY A 50 27.24 -1.77 -6.68
CA GLY A 50 25.76 -1.66 -6.60
C GLY A 50 25.16 -2.19 -5.29
N PRO A 51 23.84 -2.09 -5.05
CA PRO A 51 23.28 -2.48 -3.76
C PRO A 51 23.79 -3.85 -3.35
N ALA A 52 24.18 -4.03 -2.08
CA ALA A 52 24.70 -5.29 -1.54
C ALA A 52 23.87 -6.48 -2.03
N GLU A 53 24.53 -7.64 -2.22
CA GLU A 53 23.89 -8.86 -2.73
C GLU A 53 22.56 -9.12 -2.00
N GLY A 54 21.43 -9.14 -2.76
CA GLY A 54 20.07 -9.23 -2.22
C GLY A 54 19.37 -7.88 -1.98
N GLY A 55 20.05 -6.74 -2.16
CA GLY A 55 19.44 -5.40 -2.09
C GLY A 55 18.90 -4.93 -3.44
N ARG A 56 17.96 -3.99 -3.41
CA ARG A 56 17.47 -3.24 -4.58
C ARG A 56 17.49 -1.75 -4.28
N TRP A 57 17.66 -0.91 -5.30
CA TRP A 57 17.42 0.52 -5.13
C TRP A 57 16.00 0.76 -4.64
N SER A 58 15.85 1.74 -3.74
CA SER A 58 14.53 2.14 -3.27
C SER A 58 13.64 2.55 -4.44
N SER A 59 12.43 2.01 -4.45
CA SER A 59 11.41 2.38 -5.44
C SER A 59 10.58 3.60 -5.05
N TRP A 60 11.09 4.44 -4.12
CA TRP A 60 10.36 5.60 -3.62
C TRP A 60 9.94 6.56 -4.73
N ASP A 61 10.86 6.85 -5.67
CA ASP A 61 10.58 7.81 -6.75
C ASP A 61 9.74 7.23 -7.88
N ASP A 62 9.77 5.92 -8.05
CA ASP A 62 8.95 5.20 -9.04
C ASP A 62 7.59 4.79 -8.50
N ALA A 63 7.28 5.10 -7.23
CA ALA A 63 6.03 4.74 -6.61
C ALA A 63 4.82 5.33 -7.33
N ASP A 64 3.81 4.49 -7.58
CA ASP A 64 2.52 4.90 -8.15
C ASP A 64 1.79 5.86 -7.19
N GLU A 65 1.89 5.57 -5.88
CA GLU A 65 1.29 6.34 -4.80
C GLU A 65 2.23 6.40 -3.60
N ARG A 66 2.21 7.53 -2.87
CA ARG A 66 2.96 7.76 -1.62
C ARG A 66 2.00 8.12 -0.50
N GLY A 67 2.38 7.80 0.72
CA GLY A 67 1.60 8.07 1.92
C GLY A 67 1.31 9.55 2.15
N PRO A 68 0.37 9.85 3.07
CA PRO A 68 -0.03 11.22 3.36
C PRO A 68 1.12 12.06 3.93
N ARG A 69 1.12 13.34 3.59
CA ARG A 69 2.08 14.33 4.15
C ARG A 69 1.54 14.97 5.42
N PRO A 70 2.43 15.43 6.35
CA PRO A 70 3.88 15.33 6.28
C PRO A 70 4.36 13.89 6.45
N TYR A 71 5.47 13.53 5.80
CA TYR A 71 6.06 12.21 5.97
C TYR A 71 6.61 12.05 7.39
N PRO A 72 6.49 10.86 8.01
CA PRO A 72 7.09 10.60 9.31
C PRO A 72 8.62 10.81 9.28
N GLY A 73 9.17 11.39 10.36
CA GLY A 73 10.60 11.71 10.42
C GLY A 73 11.53 10.50 10.43
N TRP A 74 11.01 9.32 10.74
CA TRP A 74 11.75 8.06 10.70
C TRP A 74 11.90 7.51 9.28
N LEU A 75 11.05 7.94 8.32
CA LEU A 75 11.03 7.39 6.97
C LEU A 75 12.22 7.88 6.15
N VAL A 76 12.95 6.96 5.55
CA VAL A 76 14.02 7.24 4.58
C VAL A 76 13.38 7.39 3.19
N THR A 77 13.55 8.57 2.58
CA THR A 77 12.93 8.92 1.28
C THR A 77 13.95 9.33 0.21
N GLU A 78 15.23 9.29 0.54
CA GLU A 78 16.31 9.69 -0.35
C GLU A 78 16.47 8.71 -1.52
N LEU A 79 16.79 9.24 -2.70
CA LEU A 79 16.98 8.48 -3.95
C LEU A 79 18.06 7.40 -3.87
N ALA A 80 19.13 7.67 -3.09
CA ALA A 80 20.23 6.74 -2.91
C ALA A 80 19.94 5.64 -1.88
N ALA A 81 18.71 5.56 -1.38
CA ALA A 81 18.34 4.52 -0.42
C ALA A 81 18.27 3.14 -1.08
N VAL A 82 18.67 2.14 -0.32
CA VAL A 82 18.66 0.73 -0.73
C VAL A 82 17.68 -0.04 0.14
N ASP A 83 16.83 -0.83 -0.48
CA ASP A 83 15.90 -1.74 0.17
C ASP A 83 16.50 -3.15 0.23
N GLY A 84 16.77 -3.65 1.44
CA GLY A 84 17.22 -5.01 1.73
C GLY A 84 16.09 -5.85 2.31
N GLU A 85 15.83 -7.04 1.77
CA GLU A 85 14.83 -7.96 2.32
C GLU A 85 15.45 -8.79 3.46
N LEU A 86 14.88 -8.69 4.67
CA LEU A 86 15.38 -9.35 5.87
C LEU A 86 14.70 -10.71 6.13
N GLY A 87 13.49 -10.92 5.59
CA GLY A 87 12.79 -12.19 5.76
C GLY A 87 11.26 -12.07 5.67
N VAL A 88 10.58 -13.20 5.87
CA VAL A 88 9.12 -13.29 5.79
C VAL A 88 8.51 -13.06 7.17
N LEU A 89 7.62 -12.06 7.27
CA LEU A 89 6.82 -11.80 8.48
C LEU A 89 5.54 -12.65 8.53
N LYS A 90 4.88 -12.79 7.39
CA LYS A 90 3.60 -13.53 7.29
C LYS A 90 3.39 -14.03 5.87
N THR A 91 3.00 -15.29 5.75
CA THR A 91 2.48 -15.87 4.51
C THR A 91 0.97 -16.00 4.60
N GLY A 92 0.26 -15.41 3.66
CA GLY A 92 -1.20 -15.44 3.58
C GLY A 92 -1.71 -16.04 2.27
N LYS A 93 -3.02 -16.20 2.16
CA LYS A 93 -3.66 -16.72 0.94
C LYS A 93 -3.63 -15.70 -0.21
N GLU A 94 -3.74 -14.42 0.11
CA GLU A 94 -3.89 -13.32 -0.84
C GLU A 94 -2.59 -12.54 -1.04
N ALA A 95 -1.76 -12.47 0.01
CA ALA A 95 -0.50 -11.73 0.01
C ALA A 95 0.50 -12.33 0.98
N ASP A 96 1.78 -12.11 0.69
CA ASP A 96 2.88 -12.34 1.62
C ASP A 96 3.39 -11.01 2.16
N VAL A 97 3.83 -10.99 3.41
CA VAL A 97 4.41 -9.83 4.06
C VAL A 97 5.85 -10.13 4.43
N PHE A 98 6.75 -9.28 3.98
CA PHE A 98 8.19 -9.38 4.22
C PHE A 98 8.65 -8.22 5.10
N LEU A 99 9.66 -8.49 5.93
CA LEU A 99 10.42 -7.44 6.59
C LEU A 99 11.46 -6.91 5.62
N LEU A 100 11.52 -5.60 5.50
CA LEU A 100 12.42 -4.89 4.61
C LEU A 100 13.12 -3.79 5.40
N GLU A 101 14.44 -3.67 5.24
CA GLU A 101 15.17 -2.51 5.70
C GLU A 101 15.42 -1.56 4.52
N ARG A 102 15.04 -0.30 4.68
CA ARG A 102 15.45 0.77 3.78
C ARG A 102 16.56 1.56 4.43
N ALA A 103 17.75 1.46 3.89
CA ALA A 103 18.96 2.12 4.42
C ALA A 103 19.49 3.15 3.43
N LEU A 104 20.05 4.24 3.95
CA LEU A 104 20.82 5.21 3.18
C LEU A 104 22.31 4.89 3.37
N PRO A 105 22.99 4.33 2.35
CA PRO A 105 24.40 3.96 2.46
C PRO A 105 25.29 5.09 3.00
N ALA A 106 26.32 4.72 3.75
CA ALA A 106 27.32 5.63 4.33
C ALA A 106 26.81 6.64 5.38
N THR A 107 25.50 6.63 5.74
CA THR A 107 24.97 7.61 6.71
C THR A 107 24.55 6.98 8.05
N GLY A 108 24.40 5.65 8.09
CA GLY A 108 23.85 4.93 9.23
C GLY A 108 22.34 5.16 9.45
N ARG A 109 21.65 5.87 8.54
CA ARG A 109 20.19 6.05 8.60
C ARG A 109 19.51 4.89 7.92
N SER A 110 18.59 4.25 8.63
CA SER A 110 17.71 3.23 8.07
C SER A 110 16.33 3.27 8.72
N CYS A 111 15.37 2.59 8.11
CA CYS A 111 14.05 2.34 8.67
C CYS A 111 13.58 0.95 8.28
N LEU A 112 12.80 0.32 9.16
CA LEU A 112 12.16 -0.97 8.90
C LEU A 112 10.78 -0.76 8.29
N LEU A 113 10.46 -1.54 7.27
CA LEU A 113 9.20 -1.49 6.54
C LEU A 113 8.60 -2.90 6.44
N ALA A 114 7.28 -2.97 6.40
CA ALA A 114 6.57 -4.18 6.02
C ALA A 114 6.17 -4.10 4.54
N ALA A 115 6.68 -5.02 3.73
CA ALA A 115 6.39 -5.12 2.31
C ALA A 115 5.31 -6.17 2.07
N LYS A 116 4.07 -5.73 1.83
CA LYS A 116 2.96 -6.61 1.51
C LYS A 116 2.85 -6.77 0.00
N ARG A 117 3.06 -7.99 -0.48
CA ARG A 117 3.02 -8.35 -1.89
C ARG A 117 1.80 -9.19 -2.17
N TYR A 118 0.86 -8.65 -2.93
CA TYR A 118 -0.33 -9.38 -3.36
C TYR A 118 0.04 -10.38 -4.44
N ARG A 119 -0.42 -11.62 -4.25
CA ARG A 119 -0.14 -12.72 -5.17
C ARG A 119 -0.95 -12.58 -6.45
N GLY A 120 -0.28 -12.46 -7.57
CA GLY A 120 -0.87 -12.65 -8.90
C GLY A 120 -1.01 -14.14 -9.17
N GLY A 121 -2.19 -14.64 -9.27
CA GLY A 121 -2.50 -15.70 -10.19
C GLY A 121 -2.34 -17.18 -9.84
N ASP A 122 -1.58 -17.66 -8.89
CA ASP A 122 -1.31 -19.12 -8.74
C ASP A 122 -2.12 -19.84 -7.65
N HIS A 123 -2.90 -19.12 -6.84
CA HIS A 123 -3.69 -19.73 -5.77
C HIS A 123 -5.19 -19.86 -6.09
N ARG A 124 -5.69 -21.11 -6.10
CA ARG A 124 -7.04 -21.51 -6.53
C ARG A 124 -8.20 -21.17 -5.56
N LEU A 125 -8.01 -20.31 -4.55
CA LEU A 125 -8.96 -20.17 -3.44
C LEU A 125 -9.53 -18.76 -3.22
N PHE A 126 -9.82 -18.03 -4.29
CA PHE A 126 -10.50 -16.72 -4.17
C PHE A 126 -12.01 -16.90 -4.17
N HIS A 127 -12.62 -17.24 -3.02
CA HIS A 127 -14.08 -17.30 -2.87
C HIS A 127 -14.73 -15.96 -2.48
N ARG A 128 -13.93 -14.90 -2.17
CA ARG A 128 -14.44 -13.59 -1.75
C ARG A 128 -14.51 -12.54 -2.87
N ASP A 129 -14.13 -12.89 -4.08
CA ASP A 129 -14.11 -11.96 -5.23
C ASP A 129 -15.50 -11.37 -5.57
N ALA A 130 -16.58 -12.11 -5.32
CA ALA A 130 -17.92 -11.67 -5.68
C ALA A 130 -18.40 -10.45 -4.88
N GLY A 131 -18.17 -10.41 -3.57
CA GLY A 131 -18.59 -9.30 -2.72
C GLY A 131 -17.77 -8.02 -2.91
N TYR A 132 -16.51 -8.14 -3.33
CA TYR A 132 -15.65 -6.98 -3.57
C TYR A 132 -15.93 -6.29 -4.91
N LEU A 133 -16.43 -7.04 -5.89
CA LEU A 133 -16.80 -6.54 -7.22
C LEU A 133 -18.18 -5.88 -7.27
N GLU A 134 -19.06 -6.13 -6.28
CA GLU A 134 -20.43 -5.65 -6.25
C GLU A 134 -20.64 -4.13 -6.10
N GLY A 135 -19.59 -3.34 -5.98
CA GLY A 135 -19.68 -1.87 -5.88
C GLY A 135 -18.92 -1.10 -6.96
N ARG A 136 -18.10 -1.75 -7.78
CA ARG A 136 -17.20 -1.08 -8.71
C ARG A 136 -17.49 -1.44 -10.16
N ARG A 137 -17.97 -0.46 -10.94
CA ARG A 137 -18.09 -0.56 -12.40
C ARG A 137 -16.71 -0.47 -13.02
N VAL A 138 -16.13 -1.61 -13.43
CA VAL A 138 -14.94 -1.63 -14.31
C VAL A 138 -15.41 -1.22 -15.71
N LYS A 139 -14.95 -0.05 -16.18
CA LYS A 139 -15.43 0.57 -17.43
C LYS A 139 -14.96 -0.13 -18.72
N ALA A 140 -14.01 -1.06 -18.66
CA ALA A 140 -13.45 -1.69 -19.85
C ALA A 140 -13.92 -3.15 -20.02
N SER A 141 -14.65 -3.42 -21.10
CA SER A 141 -15.20 -4.76 -21.39
C SER A 141 -14.14 -5.87 -21.56
N ARG A 142 -12.89 -5.52 -21.90
CA ARG A 142 -11.76 -6.44 -22.02
C ARG A 142 -11.22 -6.85 -20.65
N GLU A 143 -11.08 -5.90 -19.72
CA GLU A 143 -10.63 -6.15 -18.36
C GLU A 143 -11.64 -6.97 -17.58
N MET A 144 -12.95 -6.64 -17.71
CA MET A 144 -14.04 -7.41 -17.10
C MET A 144 -14.04 -8.86 -17.60
N ARG A 145 -13.86 -9.10 -18.90
CA ARG A 145 -13.75 -10.46 -19.43
C ARG A 145 -12.52 -11.20 -18.90
N ALA A 146 -11.37 -10.54 -18.80
CA ALA A 146 -10.15 -11.13 -18.24
C ALA A 146 -10.31 -11.52 -16.76
N ILE A 147 -10.99 -10.68 -15.98
CA ILE A 147 -11.36 -10.94 -14.57
C ILE A 147 -12.31 -12.15 -14.49
N GLN A 148 -13.39 -12.14 -15.28
CA GLN A 148 -14.39 -13.23 -15.31
C GLN A 148 -13.78 -14.58 -15.72
N HIS A 149 -12.87 -14.59 -16.68
CA HIS A 149 -12.20 -15.81 -17.14
C HIS A 149 -10.98 -16.19 -16.30
N ARG A 150 -10.67 -15.44 -15.22
CA ARG A 150 -9.55 -15.71 -14.31
C ARG A 150 -8.22 -15.95 -15.04
N THR A 151 -7.97 -15.19 -16.11
CA THR A 151 -6.69 -15.24 -16.82
C THR A 151 -5.56 -14.71 -15.94
N GLY A 152 -4.30 -15.03 -16.22
CA GLY A 152 -3.15 -14.46 -15.49
C GLY A 152 -3.19 -12.93 -15.44
N PHE A 153 -3.58 -12.29 -16.53
CA PHE A 153 -3.78 -10.84 -16.62
C PHE A 153 -4.93 -10.36 -15.70
N GLY A 154 -6.09 -11.06 -15.72
CA GLY A 154 -7.24 -10.68 -14.88
C GLY A 154 -6.93 -10.82 -13.38
N ARG A 155 -6.16 -11.82 -12.99
CA ARG A 155 -5.74 -12.01 -11.60
C ARG A 155 -4.76 -10.94 -11.13
N ASN A 156 -3.80 -10.56 -11.97
CA ASN A 156 -2.87 -9.48 -11.67
C ASN A 156 -3.60 -8.14 -11.52
N LEU A 157 -4.62 -7.92 -12.33
CA LEU A 157 -5.48 -6.74 -12.22
C LEU A 157 -6.25 -6.69 -10.89
N ILE A 158 -6.77 -7.83 -10.41
CA ILE A 158 -7.44 -7.94 -9.10
C ILE A 158 -6.44 -7.64 -7.98
N ALA A 159 -5.24 -8.22 -8.02
CA ALA A 159 -4.19 -7.98 -7.03
C ALA A 159 -3.80 -6.49 -6.96
N GLN A 160 -3.68 -5.83 -8.11
CA GLN A 160 -3.43 -4.38 -8.18
C GLN A 160 -4.59 -3.58 -7.58
N GLN A 161 -5.85 -3.94 -7.87
CA GLN A 161 -7.02 -3.26 -7.31
C GLN A 161 -7.08 -3.39 -5.79
N TRP A 162 -6.69 -4.53 -5.24
CA TRP A 162 -6.60 -4.72 -3.79
C TRP A 162 -5.50 -3.85 -3.16
N ALA A 163 -4.30 -3.83 -3.77
CA ALA A 163 -3.22 -2.97 -3.31
C ALA A 163 -3.61 -1.48 -3.31
N VAL A 164 -4.28 -1.01 -4.38
CA VAL A 164 -4.81 0.35 -4.49
C VAL A 164 -5.83 0.64 -3.40
N ALA A 165 -6.79 -0.27 -3.19
CA ALA A 165 -7.86 -0.07 -2.21
C ALA A 165 -7.34 -0.05 -0.77
N GLU A 166 -6.41 -0.95 -0.44
CA GLU A 166 -5.81 -1.00 0.88
C GLU A 166 -4.94 0.23 1.14
N PHE A 167 -4.11 0.64 0.17
CA PHE A 167 -3.32 1.85 0.29
C PHE A 167 -4.17 3.10 0.52
N ALA A 168 -5.26 3.25 -0.24
CA ALA A 168 -6.19 4.36 -0.09
C ALA A 168 -6.90 4.35 1.28
N ALA A 169 -7.31 3.16 1.75
CA ALA A 169 -7.94 3.00 3.06
C ALA A 169 -6.98 3.36 4.20
N LEU A 170 -5.76 2.81 4.19
CA LEU A 170 -4.72 3.12 5.18
C LEU A 170 -4.40 4.61 5.19
N SER A 171 -4.25 5.24 4.02
CA SER A 171 -3.96 6.68 3.90
C SER A 171 -5.07 7.55 4.48
N GLY A 172 -6.33 7.19 4.21
CA GLY A 172 -7.49 7.88 4.77
C GLY A 172 -7.61 7.70 6.29
N LEU A 173 -7.41 6.48 6.77
CA LEU A 173 -7.47 6.14 8.19
C LEU A 173 -6.33 6.79 8.98
N TRP A 174 -5.10 6.75 8.47
CA TRP A 174 -3.96 7.46 9.07
C TRP A 174 -4.23 8.96 9.19
N THR A 175 -4.73 9.57 8.12
CA THR A 175 -5.07 11.00 8.11
C THR A 175 -6.18 11.34 9.11
N ALA A 176 -7.10 10.41 9.35
CA ALA A 176 -8.16 10.53 10.35
C ALA A 176 -7.68 10.26 11.79
N GLY A 177 -6.41 9.87 11.99
CA GLY A 177 -5.82 9.57 13.30
C GLY A 177 -6.17 8.17 13.83
N ALA A 178 -6.55 7.24 12.94
CA ALA A 178 -6.73 5.84 13.33
C ALA A 178 -5.36 5.18 13.63
N PRO A 179 -5.28 4.26 14.60
CA PRO A 179 -4.07 3.50 14.89
C PRO A 179 -3.85 2.41 13.84
N VAL A 180 -3.33 2.81 12.71
CA VAL A 180 -2.97 1.92 11.59
C VAL A 180 -1.53 2.17 11.16
N PRO A 181 -0.82 1.18 10.62
CA PRO A 181 0.52 1.38 10.09
C PRO A 181 0.53 2.50 9.04
N TYR A 182 1.54 3.36 9.07
CA TYR A 182 1.69 4.39 8.05
C TYR A 182 1.89 3.76 6.67
N PRO A 183 1.02 4.04 5.68
CA PRO A 183 1.21 3.57 4.31
C PRO A 183 2.33 4.37 3.64
N VAL A 184 3.46 3.74 3.40
CA VAL A 184 4.66 4.42 2.88
C VAL A 184 4.50 4.69 1.39
N GLN A 185 4.33 3.65 0.60
CA GLN A 185 4.20 3.73 -0.85
C GLN A 185 3.56 2.48 -1.44
N ARG A 186 3.04 2.60 -2.65
CA ARG A 186 2.57 1.49 -3.46
C ARG A 186 3.19 1.53 -4.85
N ILE A 187 3.60 0.37 -5.34
CA ILE A 187 4.00 0.16 -6.73
C ILE A 187 3.44 -1.17 -7.24
N GLY A 188 2.62 -1.12 -8.29
CA GLY A 188 1.95 -2.31 -8.81
C GLY A 188 1.14 -3.04 -7.73
N THR A 189 1.55 -4.25 -7.38
CA THR A 189 0.93 -5.12 -6.35
C THR A 189 1.67 -5.11 -5.02
N GLU A 190 2.75 -4.34 -4.89
CA GLU A 190 3.51 -4.18 -3.64
C GLU A 190 3.07 -2.93 -2.90
N LEU A 191 2.73 -3.10 -1.62
CA LEU A 191 2.42 -2.05 -0.67
C LEU A 191 3.49 -2.05 0.43
N LEU A 192 4.26 -0.97 0.54
CA LEU A 192 5.15 -0.75 1.67
C LEU A 192 4.44 0.07 2.73
N MET A 193 4.55 -0.38 3.98
CA MET A 193 3.97 0.29 5.14
C MET A 193 4.95 0.26 6.31
N GLU A 194 4.66 1.04 7.32
CA GLU A 194 5.37 1.02 8.59
C GLU A 194 5.46 -0.41 9.13
N PHE A 195 6.65 -0.78 9.56
CA PHE A 195 6.83 -1.99 10.33
C PHE A 195 6.49 -1.70 11.80
N VAL A 196 5.51 -2.40 12.33
CA VAL A 196 5.12 -2.31 13.74
C VAL A 196 5.90 -3.36 14.52
N GLY A 197 6.89 -2.90 15.27
CA GLY A 197 7.79 -3.76 16.02
C GLY A 197 9.03 -3.02 16.51
N ASP A 198 9.95 -3.78 17.08
CA ASP A 198 11.19 -3.23 17.65
C ASP A 198 12.26 -2.97 16.58
N ALA A 199 13.23 -2.14 16.91
CA ALA A 199 14.30 -1.75 16.00
C ALA A 199 15.22 -2.92 15.56
N ASP A 200 15.19 -4.04 16.28
CA ASP A 200 15.92 -5.27 15.93
C ASP A 200 15.19 -6.14 14.90
N GLY A 201 14.00 -5.72 14.42
CA GLY A 201 13.19 -6.45 13.47
C GLY A 201 12.21 -7.44 14.11
N THR A 202 12.09 -7.45 15.45
CA THR A 202 11.08 -8.25 16.15
C THR A 202 9.70 -7.62 15.97
N ALA A 203 8.79 -8.32 15.29
CA ALA A 203 7.44 -7.83 15.05
C ALA A 203 6.63 -7.75 16.34
N ALA A 204 5.83 -6.69 16.48
CA ALA A 204 4.88 -6.56 17.58
C ALA A 204 3.95 -7.78 17.64
N PRO A 205 3.67 -8.32 18.85
CA PRO A 205 2.80 -9.47 19.01
C PRO A 205 1.36 -9.12 18.62
N ARG A 206 0.65 -10.12 18.10
CA ARG A 206 -0.80 -10.02 17.92
C ARG A 206 -1.50 -10.12 19.27
N LEU A 207 -2.61 -9.41 19.41
CA LEU A 207 -3.42 -9.44 20.65
C LEU A 207 -3.75 -10.87 21.10
N VAL A 208 -4.00 -11.79 20.17
CA VAL A 208 -4.27 -13.22 20.47
C VAL A 208 -3.09 -13.94 21.15
N GLN A 209 -1.88 -13.46 21.00
CA GLN A 209 -0.66 -14.04 21.57
C GLN A 209 -0.39 -13.54 23.00
N LEU A 210 -1.05 -12.48 23.39
CA LEU A 210 -0.86 -11.84 24.70
C LEU A 210 -1.76 -12.44 25.78
N ARG A 211 -1.41 -12.15 27.02
CA ARG A 211 -2.20 -12.46 28.22
C ARG A 211 -2.26 -11.21 29.08
N PRO A 212 -2.94 -10.13 28.59
CA PRO A 212 -3.01 -8.89 29.32
C PRO A 212 -3.73 -9.08 30.66
N ASP A 213 -3.32 -8.35 31.66
CA ASP A 213 -4.06 -8.28 32.91
C ASP A 213 -5.40 -7.54 32.72
N PRO A 214 -6.32 -7.55 33.71
CA PRO A 214 -7.63 -6.90 33.55
C PRO A 214 -7.57 -5.39 33.27
N ARG A 215 -6.54 -4.68 33.72
CA ARG A 215 -6.36 -3.24 33.47
C ARG A 215 -5.85 -3.01 32.06
N GLU A 216 -4.84 -3.73 31.66
CA GLU A 216 -4.30 -3.72 30.30
C GLU A 216 -5.38 -4.08 29.29
N LEU A 217 -6.18 -5.12 29.56
CA LEU A 217 -7.29 -5.53 28.70
C LEU A 217 -8.35 -4.43 28.57
N ALA A 218 -8.69 -3.77 29.68
CA ALA A 218 -9.66 -2.66 29.65
C ALA A 218 -9.13 -1.47 28.83
N GLU A 219 -7.84 -1.17 28.94
CA GLU A 219 -7.21 -0.11 28.17
C GLU A 219 -7.17 -0.44 26.67
N LEU A 220 -6.73 -1.65 26.28
CA LEU A 220 -6.74 -2.12 24.90
C LEU A 220 -8.16 -2.13 24.31
N TRP A 221 -9.16 -2.50 25.13
CA TRP A 221 -10.57 -2.44 24.72
C TRP A 221 -11.02 -1.00 24.43
N ARG A 222 -10.64 -0.04 25.29
CA ARG A 222 -10.94 1.37 25.06
C ARG A 222 -10.32 1.88 23.77
N GLN A 223 -9.03 1.58 23.53
CA GLN A 223 -8.32 1.94 22.31
C GLN A 223 -9.00 1.33 21.07
N LEU A 224 -9.43 0.06 21.15
CA LEU A 224 -10.15 -0.60 20.06
C LEU A 224 -11.47 0.13 19.77
N VAL A 225 -12.26 0.48 20.79
CA VAL A 225 -13.52 1.21 20.60
C VAL A 225 -13.27 2.57 19.97
N ASP A 226 -12.26 3.31 20.42
CA ASP A 226 -11.89 4.61 19.84
C ASP A 226 -11.49 4.46 18.37
N ALA A 227 -10.68 3.46 18.03
CA ALA A 227 -10.33 3.14 16.66
C ALA A 227 -11.56 2.83 15.79
N MET A 228 -12.48 2.00 16.28
CA MET A 228 -13.72 1.67 15.58
C MET A 228 -14.61 2.90 15.35
N VAL A 229 -14.63 3.86 16.28
CA VAL A 229 -15.37 5.13 16.11
C VAL A 229 -14.74 5.95 14.99
N ILE A 230 -13.40 6.00 14.90
CA ILE A 230 -12.69 6.69 13.80
C ILE A 230 -13.04 6.03 12.46
N LEU A 231 -12.96 4.69 12.36
CA LEU A 231 -13.34 3.96 11.16
C LEU A 231 -14.77 4.28 10.73
N ALA A 232 -15.72 4.18 11.67
CA ALA A 232 -17.14 4.43 11.39
C ALA A 232 -17.41 5.86 10.90
N ARG A 233 -16.74 6.87 11.50
CA ARG A 233 -16.82 8.27 11.06
C ARG A 233 -16.26 8.47 9.66
N GLY A 234 -15.23 7.70 9.29
CA GLY A 234 -14.66 7.68 7.94
C GLY A 234 -15.49 6.89 6.92
N GLY A 235 -16.58 6.25 7.35
CA GLY A 235 -17.41 5.39 6.49
C GLY A 235 -16.77 4.03 6.21
N TYR A 236 -15.83 3.59 7.05
CA TYR A 236 -15.15 2.30 6.92
C TYR A 236 -15.70 1.27 7.90
N THR A 237 -15.63 0.01 7.50
CA THR A 237 -15.76 -1.16 8.38
C THR A 237 -14.54 -2.04 8.21
N HIS A 238 -14.02 -2.62 9.30
CA HIS A 238 -12.82 -3.45 9.23
C HIS A 238 -13.04 -4.76 8.45
N GLY A 239 -14.24 -5.29 8.43
CA GLY A 239 -14.61 -6.49 7.67
C GLY A 239 -14.04 -7.82 8.18
N ASP A 240 -12.90 -7.81 8.89
CA ASP A 240 -12.22 -9.00 9.45
C ASP A 240 -11.55 -8.67 10.80
N LEU A 241 -12.24 -7.90 11.65
CA LEU A 241 -11.74 -7.52 12.96
C LEU A 241 -11.67 -8.73 13.87
N SER A 242 -10.45 -9.03 14.35
CA SER A 242 -10.20 -10.13 15.27
C SER A 242 -8.88 -9.91 16.02
N ALA A 243 -8.68 -10.58 17.14
CA ALA A 243 -7.43 -10.55 17.88
C ALA A 243 -6.20 -11.07 17.08
N TYR A 244 -6.42 -11.70 15.94
CA TYR A 244 -5.36 -12.13 15.01
C TYR A 244 -4.87 -11.01 14.09
N ASN A 245 -5.66 -9.94 13.93
CA ASN A 245 -5.38 -8.83 13.02
C ASN A 245 -5.12 -7.51 13.77
N LEU A 246 -4.96 -7.59 15.09
CA LEU A 246 -4.59 -6.49 15.95
C LEU A 246 -3.19 -6.74 16.50
N LEU A 247 -2.32 -5.76 16.39
CA LEU A 247 -0.98 -5.76 17.00
C LEU A 247 -1.01 -4.93 18.27
N VAL A 248 -0.13 -5.25 19.20
CA VAL A 248 0.06 -4.45 20.43
C VAL A 248 1.55 -4.14 20.54
N HIS A 249 1.90 -2.87 20.47
CA HIS A 249 3.27 -2.39 20.56
C HIS A 249 3.39 -1.35 21.65
N HIS A 250 4.20 -1.61 22.68
CA HIS A 250 4.38 -0.73 23.85
C HIS A 250 3.07 -0.31 24.56
N GLY A 251 2.10 -1.23 24.59
CA GLY A 251 0.78 -0.98 25.20
C GLY A 251 -0.22 -0.25 24.29
N GLU A 252 0.18 0.09 23.08
CA GLU A 252 -0.69 0.72 22.09
C GLU A 252 -1.19 -0.31 21.08
N LEU A 253 -2.49 -0.21 20.75
CA LEU A 253 -3.15 -1.05 19.77
C LEU A 253 -2.94 -0.49 18.35
N VAL A 254 -2.55 -1.38 17.41
CA VAL A 254 -2.40 -1.05 15.97
C VAL A 254 -3.16 -2.06 15.13
#